data_555fbde3a6805f1400ebed1cecf6d1bc
#
_entry.id   555fbde3a6805f1400ebed1cecf6d1bc
#
_cell.length_a   1.000
_cell.length_b   1.000
_cell.length_c   1.000
_cell.angle_alpha   90.00
_cell.angle_beta   90.00
_cell.angle_gamma   90.00
#
_symmetry.space_group_name_H-M   'P 1'
#
loop_
_entity.id
_entity.type
_entity.pdbx_description
1 polymer ?
#
loop_
_entity_poly.entity_id
_entity_poly.type
_entity_poly.pdbx_seq_one_letter_code
_entity_poly.pdbx_strand_id
1 'polypeptide(L)'
;MSWQEQKKSENRTFYKVLALAIGFNLVFIGVFAFVSYSVKDITVTVNGKTAKTKTTSRTVDEMLNGWGVTLDKEDVVKPGHDAKLHDGTDVEIDLYEVRKEVVSEETDYKSETEYTSDLLEGESKVTKEGVKGEDRVTYEVIFLGGEEQSRKEVARKTVKKPVTEIVAEGTAVSYNGEKYSRVITCVATGYTHTGHRTATGTKPHRGTMAVDRRVIPMGSYGYVPGYGEVHAEDTGGAIKGNRIDLFFNTRGQAVSWGRRTVELYIK
;
A
#
# COMPACT_ATOMS: atom_id res chain seq x y z
N MET A 1 11.99 -30.29 -11.32
CA MET A 1 13.29 -30.12 -10.68
C MET A 1 13.04 -29.15 -9.52
N SER A 2 13.32 -29.54 -8.28
CA SER A 2 13.02 -28.72 -7.11
C SER A 2 13.98 -27.53 -7.05
N TRP A 3 13.55 -26.42 -6.45
CA TRP A 3 14.35 -25.19 -6.23
C TRP A 3 15.70 -25.49 -5.52
N GLN A 4 15.71 -26.50 -4.67
CA GLN A 4 16.90 -26.99 -3.95
C GLN A 4 17.92 -27.67 -4.90
N GLU A 5 17.45 -28.34 -5.96
CA GLU A 5 18.32 -29.02 -6.92
C GLU A 5 18.96 -28.05 -7.92
N GLN A 6 18.24 -26.99 -8.27
CA GLN A 6 18.75 -25.92 -9.14
C GLN A 6 19.87 -25.12 -8.44
N LYS A 7 19.67 -24.72 -7.17
CA LYS A 7 20.68 -24.03 -6.35
C LYS A 7 21.95 -24.89 -6.13
N LYS A 8 21.81 -26.23 -6.15
CA LYS A 8 22.91 -27.17 -5.98
C LYS A 8 23.72 -27.35 -7.26
N SER A 9 23.09 -27.18 -8.43
CA SER A 9 23.73 -27.27 -9.76
C SER A 9 24.55 -26.00 -10.10
N GLU A 10 24.01 -24.83 -9.80
CA GLU A 10 24.56 -23.50 -10.12
C GLU A 10 25.84 -23.17 -9.31
N ASN A 11 25.87 -23.52 -8.04
CA ASN A 11 27.08 -23.40 -7.23
C ASN A 11 28.18 -24.41 -7.64
N ARG A 12 27.84 -25.46 -8.36
CA ARG A 12 28.76 -26.56 -8.66
C ARG A 12 29.87 -26.17 -9.65
N THR A 13 29.55 -25.31 -10.63
CA THR A 13 30.54 -24.82 -11.61
C THR A 13 31.48 -23.80 -10.96
N PHE A 14 30.94 -22.86 -10.17
CA PHE A 14 31.74 -21.89 -9.42
C PHE A 14 32.74 -22.57 -8.47
N TYR A 15 32.27 -23.51 -7.64
CA TYR A 15 33.15 -24.20 -6.70
C TYR A 15 34.11 -25.16 -7.42
N LYS A 16 33.76 -25.73 -8.60
CA LYS A 16 34.65 -26.54 -9.40
C LYS A 16 35.81 -25.71 -9.95
N VAL A 17 35.54 -24.55 -10.56
CA VAL A 17 36.60 -23.70 -11.13
C VAL A 17 37.51 -23.19 -10.02
N LEU A 18 36.97 -22.73 -8.90
CA LEU A 18 37.74 -22.21 -7.77
C LEU A 18 38.52 -23.33 -7.05
N ALA A 19 37.90 -24.50 -6.83
CA ALA A 19 38.54 -25.65 -6.19
C ALA A 19 39.65 -26.27 -7.07
N LEU A 20 39.47 -26.29 -8.38
CA LEU A 20 40.47 -26.79 -9.32
C LEU A 20 41.66 -25.81 -9.42
N ALA A 21 41.41 -24.50 -9.43
CA ALA A 21 42.47 -23.48 -9.35
C ALA A 21 43.30 -23.59 -8.07
N ILE A 22 42.67 -23.98 -6.93
CA ILE A 22 43.34 -24.14 -5.62
C ILE A 22 43.98 -25.56 -5.51
N GLY A 23 43.28 -26.60 -6.02
CA GLY A 23 43.67 -28.01 -5.85
C GLY A 23 44.88 -28.46 -6.70
N PHE A 24 45.15 -27.78 -7.82
CA PHE A 24 46.25 -28.12 -8.72
C PHE A 24 47.66 -27.86 -8.16
N ASN A 25 47.75 -27.13 -7.05
CA ASN A 25 49.02 -26.85 -6.36
C ASN A 25 49.59 -28.05 -5.56
N LEU A 26 48.86 -29.18 -5.43
CA LEU A 26 49.25 -30.26 -4.51
C LEU A 26 49.73 -31.59 -5.21
N VAL A 27 49.73 -31.66 -6.53
CA VAL A 27 50.06 -32.92 -7.26
C VAL A 27 51.24 -32.79 -8.25
N PHE A 28 52.24 -31.99 -7.97
CA PHE A 28 53.49 -31.99 -8.78
C PHE A 28 54.72 -32.26 -7.94
N ILE A 29 54.80 -33.47 -7.36
CA ILE A 29 56.07 -34.05 -6.93
C ILE A 29 56.12 -35.44 -7.52
N GLY A 30 56.85 -35.58 -8.61
CA GLY A 30 57.32 -36.86 -9.15
C GLY A 30 56.92 -37.12 -10.57
N VAL A 31 57.68 -36.65 -11.54
CA VAL A 31 58.34 -37.37 -12.63
C VAL A 31 59.16 -36.38 -13.49
N PHE A 32 60.46 -36.35 -13.36
CA PHE A 32 61.35 -35.68 -14.30
C PHE A 32 61.47 -36.53 -15.60
N ALA A 33 60.81 -36.05 -16.64
CA ALA A 33 61.12 -36.41 -18.00
C ALA A 33 61.14 -35.14 -18.85
N PHE A 34 62.26 -34.83 -19.44
CA PHE A 34 62.59 -33.71 -20.31
C PHE A 34 61.55 -33.51 -21.43
N VAL A 35 60.59 -32.67 -21.25
CA VAL A 35 59.91 -31.93 -22.30
C VAL A 35 59.79 -30.50 -21.79
N SER A 36 60.42 -29.55 -22.54
CA SER A 36 60.31 -28.10 -22.20
C SER A 36 58.88 -27.61 -22.34
N TYR A 37 57.99 -28.05 -21.47
CA TYR A 37 56.76 -27.35 -21.22
C TYR A 37 57.06 -26.25 -20.20
N SER A 38 57.08 -25.00 -20.67
CA SER A 38 57.22 -23.90 -19.78
C SER A 38 55.97 -23.83 -18.88
N VAL A 39 56.12 -24.24 -17.63
CA VAL A 39 55.11 -24.02 -16.60
C VAL A 39 54.99 -22.52 -16.39
N LYS A 40 53.78 -22.01 -16.45
CA LYS A 40 53.45 -20.57 -16.32
C LYS A 40 52.73 -20.38 -15.00
N ASP A 41 53.12 -19.37 -14.26
CA ASP A 41 52.38 -18.84 -13.10
C ASP A 41 51.28 -17.88 -13.63
N ILE A 42 50.04 -18.16 -13.32
CA ILE A 42 48.90 -17.36 -13.74
C ILE A 42 48.00 -17.02 -12.56
N THR A 43 47.26 -15.94 -12.70
CA THR A 43 46.20 -15.58 -11.76
C THR A 43 44.86 -15.83 -12.41
N VAL A 44 43.93 -16.48 -11.72
CA VAL A 44 42.56 -16.70 -12.21
C VAL A 44 41.59 -16.08 -11.23
N THR A 45 40.76 -15.18 -11.71
CA THR A 45 39.70 -14.55 -10.98
C THR A 45 38.34 -15.02 -11.49
N VAL A 46 37.51 -15.57 -10.63
CA VAL A 46 36.16 -16.02 -10.97
C VAL A 46 35.17 -15.29 -10.10
N ASN A 47 34.27 -14.52 -10.72
CA ASN A 47 33.31 -13.68 -10.01
C ASN A 47 33.97 -12.87 -8.87
N GLY A 48 35.09 -12.19 -9.18
CA GLY A 48 35.86 -11.37 -8.23
C GLY A 48 36.70 -12.12 -7.21
N LYS A 49 36.67 -13.47 -7.19
CA LYS A 49 37.53 -14.28 -6.31
C LYS A 49 38.75 -14.79 -7.03
N THR A 50 39.91 -14.41 -6.54
CA THR A 50 41.21 -14.62 -7.19
C THR A 50 41.96 -15.78 -6.58
N ALA A 51 42.60 -16.60 -7.45
CA ALA A 51 43.53 -17.64 -7.07
C ALA A 51 44.75 -17.67 -8.01
N LYS A 52 45.95 -17.87 -7.46
CA LYS A 52 47.18 -18.11 -8.24
C LYS A 52 47.33 -19.59 -8.49
N THR A 53 47.67 -19.96 -9.72
CA THR A 53 47.85 -21.35 -10.12
C THR A 53 48.93 -21.49 -11.19
N LYS A 54 49.32 -22.73 -11.50
CA LYS A 54 50.29 -23.04 -12.52
C LYS A 54 49.60 -23.80 -13.65
N THR A 55 50.01 -23.50 -14.89
CA THR A 55 49.48 -24.19 -16.07
C THR A 55 50.57 -24.42 -17.11
N THR A 56 50.44 -25.51 -17.86
CA THR A 56 51.23 -25.79 -19.07
C THR A 56 50.44 -25.48 -20.35
N SER A 57 49.16 -25.11 -20.22
CA SER A 57 48.27 -24.79 -21.34
C SER A 57 48.80 -23.59 -22.14
N ARG A 58 48.58 -23.60 -23.45
CA ARG A 58 49.03 -22.54 -24.35
C ARG A 58 48.02 -21.39 -24.43
N THR A 59 46.74 -21.73 -24.35
CA THR A 59 45.64 -20.77 -24.43
C THR A 59 44.71 -20.88 -23.24
N VAL A 60 43.85 -19.91 -23.07
CA VAL A 60 42.76 -19.87 -22.04
C VAL A 60 41.82 -21.06 -22.28
N ASP A 61 41.44 -21.33 -23.52
CA ASP A 61 40.54 -22.43 -23.86
C ASP A 61 41.14 -23.81 -23.53
N GLU A 62 42.43 -24.05 -23.88
CA GLU A 62 43.13 -25.29 -23.48
C GLU A 62 43.15 -25.44 -21.95
N MET A 63 43.31 -24.36 -21.22
CA MET A 63 43.34 -24.38 -19.75
C MET A 63 41.96 -24.75 -19.19
N LEU A 64 40.91 -24.09 -19.66
CA LEU A 64 39.54 -24.35 -19.21
C LEU A 64 39.11 -25.78 -19.52
N ASN A 65 39.37 -26.23 -20.74
CA ASN A 65 39.09 -27.61 -21.16
C ASN A 65 39.88 -28.63 -20.33
N GLY A 66 41.17 -28.38 -20.06
CA GLY A 66 42.00 -29.21 -19.19
C GLY A 66 41.47 -29.31 -17.76
N TRP A 67 40.78 -28.30 -17.27
CA TRP A 67 40.08 -28.28 -15.98
C TRP A 67 38.68 -28.89 -16.03
N GLY A 68 38.18 -29.26 -17.23
CA GLY A 68 36.81 -29.75 -17.42
C GLY A 68 35.78 -28.68 -17.11
N VAL A 69 36.13 -27.42 -17.38
CA VAL A 69 35.25 -26.25 -17.26
C VAL A 69 34.64 -25.95 -18.62
N THR A 70 33.32 -25.95 -18.68
CA THR A 70 32.56 -25.48 -19.84
C THR A 70 31.87 -24.19 -19.43
N LEU A 71 32.08 -23.15 -20.20
CA LEU A 71 31.43 -21.86 -20.02
C LEU A 71 30.23 -21.76 -20.98
N ASP A 72 29.20 -21.03 -20.51
CA ASP A 72 28.05 -20.70 -21.33
C ASP A 72 28.39 -19.51 -22.25
N LYS A 73 27.56 -19.28 -23.27
CA LYS A 73 27.79 -18.19 -24.25
C LYS A 73 27.61 -16.78 -23.65
N GLU A 74 26.92 -16.69 -22.52
CA GLU A 74 26.69 -15.48 -21.76
C GLU A 74 27.81 -15.17 -20.76
N ASP A 75 28.71 -16.18 -20.47
CA ASP A 75 29.85 -15.96 -19.61
C ASP A 75 30.92 -15.12 -20.31
N VAL A 76 31.62 -14.31 -19.54
CA VAL A 76 32.66 -13.42 -20.06
C VAL A 76 34.02 -13.88 -19.58
N VAL A 77 34.99 -14.01 -20.53
CA VAL A 77 36.36 -14.38 -20.23
C VAL A 77 37.31 -13.33 -20.77
N LYS A 78 38.24 -12.87 -19.95
CA LYS A 78 39.31 -11.93 -20.31
C LYS A 78 40.65 -12.44 -19.79
N PRO A 79 41.69 -12.46 -20.63
CA PRO A 79 41.62 -12.32 -22.09
C PRO A 79 40.81 -13.45 -22.71
N GLY A 80 40.30 -13.28 -23.94
CA GLY A 80 39.37 -14.22 -24.58
C GLY A 80 39.95 -15.62 -24.76
N HIS A 81 39.09 -16.58 -25.13
CA HIS A 81 39.39 -18.01 -25.22
C HIS A 81 40.70 -18.39 -25.98
N ASP A 82 40.95 -17.71 -27.11
CA ASP A 82 42.15 -17.98 -27.98
C ASP A 82 43.42 -17.27 -27.49
N ALA A 83 43.31 -16.49 -26.40
CA ALA A 83 44.45 -15.74 -25.88
C ALA A 83 45.55 -16.67 -25.38
N LYS A 84 46.79 -16.35 -25.75
CA LYS A 84 47.99 -17.13 -25.32
C LYS A 84 48.31 -16.81 -23.86
N LEU A 85 48.51 -17.86 -23.08
CA LEU A 85 48.95 -17.76 -21.72
C LEU A 85 50.47 -17.61 -21.63
N HIS A 86 50.89 -16.64 -20.85
CA HIS A 86 52.28 -16.37 -20.51
C HIS A 86 52.43 -16.35 -18.99
N ASP A 87 53.66 -16.35 -18.54
CA ASP A 87 53.94 -16.15 -17.13
C ASP A 87 53.40 -14.80 -16.66
N GLY A 88 52.66 -14.79 -15.54
CA GLY A 88 52.00 -13.59 -14.99
C GLY A 88 50.68 -13.23 -15.66
N THR A 89 50.12 -14.07 -16.56
CA THR A 89 48.81 -13.76 -17.16
C THR A 89 47.69 -13.78 -16.10
N ASP A 90 46.88 -12.72 -16.08
CA ASP A 90 45.65 -12.66 -15.31
C ASP A 90 44.46 -13.08 -16.19
N VAL A 91 43.69 -14.05 -15.75
CA VAL A 91 42.47 -14.54 -16.42
C VAL A 91 41.30 -14.25 -15.54
N GLU A 92 40.37 -13.43 -16.04
CA GLU A 92 39.11 -13.06 -15.37
C GLU A 92 37.97 -13.84 -16.03
N ILE A 93 37.10 -14.45 -15.22
CA ILE A 93 35.95 -15.22 -15.66
C ILE A 93 34.71 -14.66 -14.88
N ASP A 94 33.84 -14.00 -15.59
CA ASP A 94 32.58 -13.51 -15.08
C ASP A 94 31.46 -14.46 -15.53
N LEU A 95 30.94 -15.24 -14.59
CA LEU A 95 29.85 -16.17 -14.84
C LEU A 95 28.52 -15.45 -14.90
N TYR A 96 27.76 -15.79 -15.93
CA TYR A 96 26.35 -15.37 -16.06
C TYR A 96 25.46 -16.32 -15.24
N GLU A 97 24.59 -15.75 -14.42
CA GLU A 97 23.69 -16.53 -13.57
C GLU A 97 22.31 -15.87 -13.51
N VAL A 98 21.28 -16.68 -13.69
CA VAL A 98 19.88 -16.24 -13.48
C VAL A 98 19.34 -16.93 -12.23
N ARG A 99 18.89 -16.12 -11.27
CA ARG A 99 18.30 -16.60 -10.02
C ARG A 99 16.86 -16.14 -9.88
N LYS A 100 16.04 -16.97 -9.24
CA LYS A 100 14.74 -16.55 -8.75
C LYS A 100 14.82 -16.25 -7.27
N GLU A 101 14.54 -15.02 -6.93
CA GLU A 101 14.48 -14.56 -5.54
C GLU A 101 13.03 -14.28 -5.14
N VAL A 102 12.65 -14.76 -3.96
CA VAL A 102 11.31 -14.54 -3.42
C VAL A 102 11.43 -13.62 -2.22
N VAL A 103 10.79 -12.46 -2.31
CA VAL A 103 10.80 -11.41 -1.29
C VAL A 103 9.38 -11.20 -0.78
N SER A 104 9.24 -10.94 0.51
CA SER A 104 7.98 -10.46 1.09
C SER A 104 7.96 -8.95 1.06
N GLU A 105 6.91 -8.38 0.48
CA GLU A 105 6.70 -6.94 0.39
C GLU A 105 5.42 -6.55 1.11
N GLU A 106 5.48 -5.48 1.87
CA GLU A 106 4.29 -4.91 2.49
C GLU A 106 3.45 -4.16 1.46
N THR A 107 2.13 -4.32 1.55
CA THR A 107 1.15 -3.57 0.77
C THR A 107 0.41 -2.61 1.71
N ASP A 108 0.41 -1.32 1.41
CA ASP A 108 -0.28 -0.33 2.23
C ASP A 108 -1.79 -0.52 2.17
N TYR A 109 -2.45 -0.17 3.29
CA TYR A 109 -3.91 -0.10 3.35
C TYR A 109 -4.42 1.24 2.82
N LYS A 110 -5.72 1.28 2.52
CA LYS A 110 -6.44 2.51 2.19
C LYS A 110 -7.12 3.06 3.44
N SER A 111 -7.28 4.37 3.52
CA SER A 111 -8.12 5.03 4.52
C SER A 111 -9.39 5.55 3.84
N GLU A 112 -10.55 5.27 4.46
CA GLU A 112 -11.86 5.73 4.01
C GLU A 112 -12.52 6.54 5.13
N THR A 113 -13.23 7.60 4.75
CA THR A 113 -13.94 8.47 5.69
C THR A 113 -15.41 8.12 5.71
N GLU A 114 -15.97 7.96 6.93
CA GLU A 114 -17.39 7.83 7.18
C GLU A 114 -17.88 9.06 7.97
N TYR A 115 -18.94 9.71 7.52
CA TYR A 115 -19.52 10.86 8.22
C TYR A 115 -20.52 10.42 9.27
N THR A 116 -20.45 11.02 10.47
CA THR A 116 -21.34 10.67 11.59
C THR A 116 -21.75 11.89 12.38
N SER A 117 -22.99 11.90 12.84
CA SER A 117 -23.48 12.88 13.81
C SER A 117 -23.12 12.53 15.27
N ASP A 118 -22.40 11.45 15.51
CA ASP A 118 -21.93 11.10 16.86
C ASP A 118 -20.74 11.93 17.32
N LEU A 119 -20.04 12.57 16.38
CA LEU A 119 -18.93 13.48 16.62
C LEU A 119 -19.29 14.90 16.18
N LEU A 120 -18.70 15.89 16.83
CA LEU A 120 -18.86 17.29 16.42
C LEU A 120 -18.07 17.54 15.14
N GLU A 121 -18.54 18.51 14.34
CA GLU A 121 -17.83 18.99 13.16
C GLU A 121 -16.38 19.39 13.54
N GLY A 122 -15.42 18.88 12.79
CA GLY A 122 -13.99 19.04 13.07
C GLY A 122 -13.39 17.98 14.01
N GLU A 123 -14.20 17.11 14.61
CA GLU A 123 -13.72 15.95 15.34
C GLU A 123 -13.61 14.74 14.41
N SER A 124 -12.58 13.92 14.60
CA SER A 124 -12.42 12.66 13.91
C SER A 124 -11.99 11.55 14.84
N LYS A 125 -12.31 10.32 14.51
CA LYS A 125 -11.94 9.13 15.29
C LYS A 125 -11.74 7.95 14.37
N VAL A 126 -10.62 7.23 14.53
CA VAL A 126 -10.44 5.93 13.88
C VAL A 126 -11.40 4.93 14.52
N THR A 127 -12.33 4.40 13.73
CA THR A 127 -13.31 3.39 14.15
C THR A 127 -12.88 1.98 13.78
N LYS A 128 -12.01 1.87 12.77
CA LYS A 128 -11.40 0.62 12.37
C LYS A 128 -9.97 0.88 11.95
N GLU A 129 -9.03 0.26 12.64
CA GLU A 129 -7.61 0.34 12.32
C GLU A 129 -7.29 -0.30 10.97
N GLY A 130 -6.46 0.37 10.17
CA GLY A 130 -5.88 -0.18 8.96
C GLY A 130 -4.81 -1.24 9.29
N VAL A 131 -4.74 -2.27 8.48
CA VAL A 131 -3.69 -3.29 8.60
C VAL A 131 -3.03 -3.46 7.26
N LYS A 132 -1.70 -3.36 7.22
CA LYS A 132 -0.93 -3.62 6.00
C LYS A 132 -1.12 -5.05 5.52
N GLY A 133 -1.17 -5.19 4.23
CA GLY A 133 -1.13 -6.46 3.54
C GLY A 133 0.30 -6.98 3.37
N GLU A 134 0.42 -8.14 2.76
CA GLU A 134 1.69 -8.78 2.45
C GLU A 134 1.59 -9.48 1.10
N ASP A 135 2.49 -9.12 0.20
CA ASP A 135 2.68 -9.77 -1.08
C ASP A 135 3.98 -10.58 -1.08
N ARG A 136 3.92 -11.77 -1.64
CA ARG A 136 5.11 -12.54 -1.98
C ARG A 136 5.45 -12.28 -3.44
N VAL A 137 6.57 -11.60 -3.66
CA VAL A 137 7.04 -11.21 -4.99
C VAL A 137 8.20 -12.11 -5.38
N THR A 138 8.15 -12.65 -6.60
CA THR A 138 9.24 -13.43 -7.18
C THR A 138 9.92 -12.59 -8.24
N TYR A 139 11.21 -12.39 -8.05
CA TYR A 139 12.08 -11.72 -9.00
C TYR A 139 12.94 -12.72 -9.75
N GLU A 140 13.12 -12.49 -11.03
CA GLU A 140 14.20 -13.04 -11.83
C GLU A 140 15.35 -12.05 -11.81
N VAL A 141 16.49 -12.47 -11.26
CA VAL A 141 17.66 -11.62 -11.07
C VAL A 141 18.80 -12.18 -11.89
N ILE A 142 19.39 -11.34 -12.73
CA ILE A 142 20.54 -11.67 -13.58
C ILE A 142 21.81 -11.14 -12.93
N PHE A 143 22.78 -12.03 -12.75
CA PHE A 143 24.12 -11.71 -12.27
C PHE A 143 25.15 -11.94 -13.36
N LEU A 144 26.19 -11.12 -13.39
CA LEU A 144 27.41 -11.31 -14.16
C LEU A 144 28.61 -10.99 -13.27
N GLY A 145 29.55 -11.91 -13.20
CA GLY A 145 30.72 -11.75 -12.33
C GLY A 145 30.37 -11.71 -10.84
N GLY A 146 29.15 -12.14 -10.46
CA GLY A 146 28.65 -12.06 -9.10
C GLY A 146 27.94 -10.75 -8.75
N GLU A 147 27.92 -9.78 -9.66
CA GLU A 147 27.21 -8.51 -9.53
C GLU A 147 25.83 -8.57 -10.18
N GLU A 148 24.83 -8.02 -9.50
CA GLU A 148 23.47 -7.93 -10.04
C GLU A 148 23.44 -6.95 -11.22
N GLN A 149 23.03 -7.43 -12.39
CA GLN A 149 22.90 -6.64 -13.62
C GLN A 149 21.47 -6.17 -13.84
N SER A 150 20.50 -7.01 -13.51
CA SER A 150 19.09 -6.68 -13.65
C SER A 150 18.21 -7.48 -12.71
N ARG A 151 17.06 -6.89 -12.37
CA ARG A 151 16.02 -7.50 -11.53
C ARG A 151 14.66 -7.24 -12.17
N LYS A 152 13.90 -8.31 -12.40
CA LYS A 152 12.58 -8.23 -13.01
C LYS A 152 11.57 -9.01 -12.19
N GLU A 153 10.46 -8.37 -11.84
CA GLU A 153 9.31 -9.06 -11.23
C GLU A 153 8.69 -10.02 -12.26
N VAL A 154 8.59 -11.30 -11.90
CA VAL A 154 8.01 -12.35 -12.75
C VAL A 154 6.73 -12.94 -12.18
N ALA A 155 6.50 -12.80 -10.88
CA ALA A 155 5.27 -13.20 -10.24
C ALA A 155 5.04 -12.42 -8.95
N ARG A 156 3.76 -12.10 -8.67
CA ARG A 156 3.29 -11.51 -7.42
C ARG A 156 2.10 -12.29 -6.91
N LYS A 157 2.11 -12.63 -5.63
CA LYS A 157 1.01 -13.34 -4.98
C LYS A 157 0.70 -12.67 -3.64
N THR A 158 -0.52 -12.18 -3.49
CA THR A 158 -1.00 -11.67 -2.20
C THR A 158 -1.13 -12.80 -1.20
N VAL A 159 -0.38 -12.70 -0.12
CA VAL A 159 -0.41 -13.63 1.04
C VAL A 159 -1.42 -13.15 2.06
N LYS A 160 -1.44 -11.82 2.31
CA LYS A 160 -2.37 -11.17 3.22
C LYS A 160 -2.92 -9.91 2.56
N LYS A 161 -4.25 -9.82 2.44
CA LYS A 161 -4.89 -8.62 1.94
C LYS A 161 -4.80 -7.50 2.97
N PRO A 162 -4.56 -6.24 2.56
CA PRO A 162 -4.64 -5.11 3.47
C PRO A 162 -6.07 -4.92 3.98
N VAL A 163 -6.19 -4.42 5.18
CA VAL A 163 -7.49 -4.03 5.78
C VAL A 163 -7.59 -2.52 5.73
N THR A 164 -8.66 -2.01 5.13
CA THR A 164 -8.94 -0.57 5.05
C THR A 164 -9.15 0.01 6.44
N GLU A 165 -8.50 1.13 6.72
CA GLU A 165 -8.78 1.99 7.86
C GLU A 165 -10.10 2.74 7.64
N ILE A 166 -10.91 2.91 8.70
CA ILE A 166 -12.10 3.74 8.65
C ILE A 166 -11.97 4.85 9.69
N VAL A 167 -12.06 6.09 9.21
CA VAL A 167 -12.03 7.29 10.02
C VAL A 167 -13.43 7.91 10.04
N ALA A 168 -14.07 7.95 11.20
CA ALA A 168 -15.32 8.68 11.37
C ALA A 168 -15.03 10.18 11.50
N GLU A 169 -15.67 11.00 10.68
CA GLU A 169 -15.63 12.46 10.75
C GLU A 169 -16.96 13.00 11.23
N GLY A 170 -16.91 13.92 12.19
CA GLY A 170 -18.06 14.51 12.83
C GLY A 170 -18.80 15.48 11.91
N THR A 171 -20.12 15.40 11.93
CA THR A 171 -21.05 16.33 11.26
C THR A 171 -21.98 17.05 12.22
N ALA A 172 -21.95 16.70 13.52
CA ALA A 172 -22.80 17.31 14.50
C ALA A 172 -22.38 18.75 14.81
N VAL A 173 -23.38 19.60 15.09
CA VAL A 173 -23.19 21.01 15.47
C VAL A 173 -23.46 21.17 16.95
N SER A 174 -22.67 21.96 17.66
CA SER A 174 -22.92 22.33 19.04
C SER A 174 -23.65 23.70 19.14
N TYR A 175 -24.69 23.74 19.93
CA TYR A 175 -25.39 25.00 20.29
C TYR A 175 -25.81 24.95 21.74
N ASN A 176 -25.45 25.98 22.54
CA ASN A 176 -25.72 26.08 23.97
C ASN A 176 -25.31 24.84 24.79
N GLY A 177 -24.20 24.16 24.40
CA GLY A 177 -23.71 22.94 25.08
C GLY A 177 -24.44 21.67 24.70
N GLU A 178 -25.50 21.77 23.90
CA GLU A 178 -26.20 20.60 23.33
C GLU A 178 -25.68 20.27 21.95
N LYS A 179 -25.75 18.98 21.60
CA LYS A 179 -25.33 18.46 20.31
C LYS A 179 -26.52 18.22 19.40
N TYR A 180 -26.39 18.62 18.15
CA TYR A 180 -27.40 18.49 17.10
C TYR A 180 -26.78 17.84 15.86
N SER A 181 -27.54 16.99 15.20
CA SER A 181 -27.08 16.27 14.01
C SER A 181 -26.83 17.22 12.82
N ARG A 182 -27.55 18.32 12.73
CA ARG A 182 -27.39 19.36 11.69
C ARG A 182 -28.09 20.66 12.06
N VAL A 183 -27.70 21.73 11.38
CA VAL A 183 -28.39 23.04 11.41
C VAL A 183 -28.96 23.37 10.04
N ILE A 184 -30.16 23.92 10.00
CA ILE A 184 -30.83 24.32 8.76
C ILE A 184 -31.28 25.79 8.91
N THR A 185 -30.83 26.66 8.01
CA THR A 185 -31.38 28.02 7.92
C THR A 185 -32.77 27.97 7.32
N CYS A 186 -33.77 28.38 8.09
CA CYS A 186 -35.18 28.33 7.74
C CYS A 186 -35.83 29.72 7.76
N VAL A 187 -36.86 29.89 6.94
CA VAL A 187 -37.83 31.01 7.10
C VAL A 187 -38.94 30.53 8.01
N ALA A 188 -38.98 31.08 9.23
CA ALA A 188 -39.98 30.74 10.23
C ALA A 188 -41.12 31.74 10.23
N THR A 189 -42.38 31.25 10.31
CA THR A 189 -43.60 31.99 10.57
C THR A 189 -44.24 31.47 11.85
N GLY A 190 -45.27 32.13 12.34
CA GLY A 190 -46.01 31.71 13.53
C GLY A 190 -47.50 31.51 13.23
N TYR A 191 -48.09 30.47 13.78
CA TYR A 191 -49.50 30.17 13.72
C TYR A 191 -50.07 29.89 15.10
N THR A 192 -51.38 29.87 15.21
CA THR A 192 -52.13 29.59 16.46
C THR A 192 -53.23 28.57 16.17
N HIS A 193 -54.05 28.25 17.15
CA HIS A 193 -55.14 27.30 17.02
C HIS A 193 -56.04 27.58 15.81
N THR A 194 -56.18 26.58 14.97
CA THR A 194 -57.04 26.55 13.78
C THR A 194 -58.33 25.74 13.99
N GLY A 195 -58.46 25.11 15.15
CA GLY A 195 -59.54 24.15 15.45
C GLY A 195 -59.25 22.72 14.97
N HIS A 196 -58.17 22.50 14.22
CA HIS A 196 -57.79 21.20 13.67
C HIS A 196 -56.62 20.55 14.43
N ARG A 197 -56.48 19.23 14.26
CA ARG A 197 -55.32 18.51 14.71
C ARG A 197 -54.17 18.67 13.72
N THR A 198 -52.94 18.40 14.18
CA THR A 198 -51.75 18.38 13.34
C THR A 198 -51.80 17.23 12.33
N ALA A 199 -50.88 17.21 11.39
CA ALA A 199 -50.74 16.12 10.43
C ALA A 199 -50.43 14.75 11.07
N THR A 200 -49.87 14.76 12.30
CA THR A 200 -49.66 13.50 13.09
C THR A 200 -50.87 13.14 13.94
N GLY A 201 -51.94 13.93 13.93
CA GLY A 201 -53.15 13.71 14.68
C GLY A 201 -53.10 14.23 16.13
N THR A 202 -52.04 14.91 16.58
CA THR A 202 -51.91 15.52 17.89
C THR A 202 -52.63 16.86 17.94
N LYS A 203 -52.93 17.37 19.14
CA LYS A 203 -53.44 18.72 19.32
C LYS A 203 -52.23 19.67 19.31
N PRO A 204 -52.23 20.74 18.46
CA PRO A 204 -51.11 21.68 18.43
C PRO A 204 -50.84 22.29 19.81
N HIS A 205 -49.59 22.40 20.20
CA HIS A 205 -49.11 22.95 21.46
C HIS A 205 -47.79 23.69 21.28
N ARG A 206 -47.35 24.41 22.28
CA ARG A 206 -46.04 25.08 22.25
C ARG A 206 -44.94 24.03 22.00
N GLY A 207 -44.16 24.22 20.93
CA GLY A 207 -43.20 23.26 20.43
C GLY A 207 -43.62 22.56 19.13
N THR A 208 -44.93 22.50 18.81
CA THR A 208 -45.36 21.98 17.51
C THR A 208 -44.82 22.83 16.36
N MET A 209 -44.22 22.16 15.39
CA MET A 209 -43.64 22.78 14.18
C MET A 209 -44.23 22.13 12.93
N ALA A 210 -44.74 22.96 12.01
CA ALA A 210 -45.09 22.48 10.67
C ALA A 210 -43.91 22.59 9.74
N VAL A 211 -43.70 21.57 8.93
CA VAL A 211 -42.51 21.37 8.07
C VAL A 211 -42.86 20.88 6.69
N ASP A 212 -41.91 21.01 5.75
CA ASP A 212 -41.87 20.18 4.53
C ASP A 212 -41.21 18.84 4.87
N ARG A 213 -42.01 17.78 4.93
CA ARG A 213 -41.52 16.41 5.28
C ARG A 213 -40.46 15.87 4.36
N ARG A 214 -40.21 16.47 3.19
CA ARG A 214 -39.14 16.11 2.26
C ARG A 214 -37.78 16.67 2.69
N VAL A 215 -37.78 17.72 3.54
CA VAL A 215 -36.59 18.42 4.07
C VAL A 215 -36.36 18.05 5.52
N ILE A 216 -37.43 18.11 6.33
CA ILE A 216 -37.42 17.78 7.76
C ILE A 216 -38.41 16.64 7.97
N PRO A 217 -37.95 15.42 8.27
CA PRO A 217 -38.80 14.26 8.49
C PRO A 217 -39.80 14.52 9.65
N MET A 218 -41.01 14.00 9.49
CA MET A 218 -41.99 14.04 10.58
C MET A 218 -41.44 13.28 11.79
N GLY A 219 -41.70 13.83 13.00
CA GLY A 219 -41.16 13.28 14.25
C GLY A 219 -39.78 13.81 14.62
N SER A 220 -39.11 14.62 13.76
CA SER A 220 -37.81 15.22 14.09
C SER A 220 -37.97 16.17 15.28
N TYR A 221 -37.06 16.09 16.24
CA TYR A 221 -36.89 17.03 17.33
C TYR A 221 -35.82 18.07 17.01
N GLY A 222 -35.93 19.26 17.56
CA GLY A 222 -34.95 20.30 17.35
C GLY A 222 -35.11 21.47 18.28
N TYR A 223 -34.30 22.52 18.02
CA TYR A 223 -34.33 23.77 18.77
C TYR A 223 -34.25 24.97 17.83
N VAL A 224 -35.06 25.95 18.08
CA VAL A 224 -35.05 27.23 17.36
C VAL A 224 -34.72 28.37 18.36
N PRO A 225 -33.56 29.07 18.16
CA PRO A 225 -33.21 30.21 19.00
C PRO A 225 -34.34 31.26 19.10
N GLY A 226 -34.65 31.69 20.34
CA GLY A 226 -35.72 32.62 20.61
C GLY A 226 -37.12 32.02 20.63
N TYR A 227 -37.30 30.77 20.20
CA TYR A 227 -38.55 30.02 20.32
C TYR A 227 -38.46 28.90 21.35
N GLY A 228 -37.42 28.07 21.28
CA GLY A 228 -37.21 26.91 22.15
C GLY A 228 -37.25 25.59 21.40
N GLU A 229 -37.49 24.49 22.15
CA GLU A 229 -37.63 23.18 21.59
C GLU A 229 -38.81 23.05 20.64
N VAL A 230 -38.61 22.25 19.57
CA VAL A 230 -39.62 22.01 18.54
C VAL A 230 -39.68 20.52 18.17
N HIS A 231 -40.88 20.13 17.74
CA HIS A 231 -41.17 18.80 17.25
C HIS A 231 -41.95 18.88 15.92
N ALA A 232 -41.48 18.22 14.90
CA ALA A 232 -42.06 18.20 13.56
C ALA A 232 -43.34 17.33 13.55
N GLU A 233 -44.47 17.89 13.90
CA GLU A 233 -45.74 17.17 14.01
C GLU A 233 -46.79 17.63 12.98
N ASP A 234 -46.53 18.73 12.26
CA ASP A 234 -47.50 19.31 11.38
C ASP A 234 -46.94 19.58 9.98
N THR A 235 -47.85 19.81 9.03
CA THR A 235 -47.55 20.20 7.66
C THR A 235 -48.50 21.30 7.21
N GLY A 236 -48.10 22.11 6.24
CA GLY A 236 -48.93 23.12 5.65
C GLY A 236 -48.76 23.20 4.12
N GLY A 237 -49.85 23.54 3.41
CA GLY A 237 -49.78 23.69 1.94
C GLY A 237 -48.76 24.75 1.51
N ALA A 238 -48.53 25.78 2.32
CA ALA A 238 -47.55 26.84 2.07
C ALA A 238 -46.19 26.57 2.69
N ILE A 239 -46.02 25.51 3.48
CA ILE A 239 -44.77 25.13 4.13
C ILE A 239 -43.99 24.20 3.20
N LYS A 240 -43.05 24.76 2.43
CA LYS A 240 -42.25 24.08 1.41
C LYS A 240 -40.77 24.44 1.53
N GLY A 241 -39.90 23.47 1.28
CA GLY A 241 -38.45 23.63 1.40
C GLY A 241 -38.04 23.98 2.84
N ASN A 242 -37.11 24.91 2.99
CA ASN A 242 -36.61 25.37 4.28
C ASN A 242 -37.58 26.41 4.92
N ARG A 243 -38.88 26.19 4.83
CA ARG A 243 -39.89 26.99 5.53
C ARG A 243 -40.46 26.17 6.66
N ILE A 244 -40.59 26.78 7.84
CA ILE A 244 -41.21 26.20 9.02
C ILE A 244 -42.31 27.13 9.56
N ASP A 245 -43.32 26.56 10.23
CA ASP A 245 -44.36 27.34 10.91
C ASP A 245 -44.46 26.86 12.36
N LEU A 246 -44.29 27.79 13.29
CA LEU A 246 -44.17 27.52 14.71
C LEU A 246 -45.46 27.83 15.42
N PHE A 247 -45.96 26.91 16.24
CA PHE A 247 -47.20 27.09 16.98
C PHE A 247 -47.03 28.03 18.17
N PHE A 248 -47.95 28.96 18.33
CA PHE A 248 -48.09 29.85 19.48
C PHE A 248 -49.43 29.70 20.13
N ASN A 249 -49.51 29.84 21.48
CA ASN A 249 -50.75 29.69 22.21
C ASN A 249 -51.75 30.83 21.93
N THR A 250 -51.26 32.01 21.54
CA THR A 250 -52.11 33.17 21.23
C THR A 250 -51.75 33.83 19.89
N ARG A 251 -52.73 34.44 19.26
CA ARG A 251 -52.52 35.19 18.02
C ARG A 251 -51.56 36.39 18.23
N GLY A 252 -51.57 37.05 19.38
CA GLY A 252 -50.63 38.11 19.66
C GLY A 252 -49.16 37.64 19.64
N GLN A 253 -48.90 36.50 20.22
CA GLN A 253 -47.54 35.90 20.18
C GLN A 253 -47.13 35.52 18.76
N ALA A 254 -48.01 34.90 17.97
CA ALA A 254 -47.72 34.54 16.57
C ALA A 254 -47.45 35.78 15.71
N VAL A 255 -48.25 36.86 15.87
CA VAL A 255 -48.04 38.13 15.17
C VAL A 255 -46.73 38.81 15.61
N SER A 256 -46.43 38.82 16.91
CA SER A 256 -45.16 39.36 17.44
C SER A 256 -43.95 38.61 16.94
N TRP A 257 -44.04 37.28 16.72
CA TRP A 257 -42.99 36.47 16.10
C TRP A 257 -42.82 36.92 14.67
N GLY A 258 -43.90 37.07 13.91
CA GLY A 258 -43.88 37.49 12.51
C GLY A 258 -43.19 36.47 11.60
N ARG A 259 -42.54 36.97 10.54
CA ARG A 259 -41.75 36.20 9.59
C ARG A 259 -40.28 36.58 9.74
N ARG A 260 -39.41 35.58 9.98
CA ARG A 260 -37.98 35.81 10.18
C ARG A 260 -37.15 34.62 9.74
N THR A 261 -35.87 34.86 9.43
CA THR A 261 -34.87 33.79 9.21
C THR A 261 -34.37 33.33 10.57
N VAL A 262 -34.33 32.04 10.75
CA VAL A 262 -33.85 31.38 11.98
C VAL A 262 -32.96 30.20 11.63
N GLU A 263 -32.11 29.82 12.55
CA GLU A 263 -31.42 28.52 12.51
C GLU A 263 -32.29 27.49 13.24
N LEU A 264 -32.54 26.38 12.61
CA LEU A 264 -33.17 25.19 13.20
C LEU A 264 -32.11 24.13 13.43
N TYR A 265 -31.84 23.86 14.69
CA TYR A 265 -30.91 22.79 15.12
C TYR A 265 -31.73 21.52 15.28
N ILE A 266 -31.39 20.47 14.50
CA ILE A 266 -32.06 19.15 14.49
C ILE A 266 -31.27 18.17 15.34
N LYS A 267 -31.98 17.46 16.25
CA LYS A 267 -31.41 16.38 17.06
C LYS A 267 -31.24 15.10 16.28
#